data_1ef2a04dc66831b0b92c488cad963598
#
_entry.id   1ef2a04dc66831b0b92c488cad963598
#
_cell.length_a   1.000
_cell.length_b   1.000
_cell.length_c   1.000
_cell.angle_alpha   90.00
_cell.angle_beta   90.00
_cell.angle_gamma   90.00
#
_symmetry.space_group_name_H-M   'P 1'
#
loop_
_entity.id
_entity.type
_entity.pdbx_description
1 polymer ?
#
loop_
_entity_poly.entity_id
_entity_poly.type
_entity_poly.pdbx_seq_one_letter_code
_entity_poly.pdbx_strand_id
1 'polypeptide(L)'
;DEPYMQARPDKARKYGQKALNAALDGVKGTTAVHVCFGYAAIIHVRPEGYSFLPEFANSPVQQVSVETAQSGLDCAVLEKLPGKTIILGVLDLSDMTVETPETVAGRIRRALPHVPAERIVVAPDCGLKYLPREVAFGKICAMVEGAKIVRKELGR
;
A
#
# COMPACT_ATOMS: atom_id res chain seq x y z
N ASP A 1 10.83 -4.30 -1.56
CA ASP A 1 10.38 -3.12 -2.30
C ASP A 1 10.59 -3.36 -3.79
N GLU A 2 9.53 -3.18 -4.59
CA GLU A 2 9.53 -3.55 -6.01
C GLU A 2 8.96 -2.41 -6.89
N PRO A 3 9.77 -1.39 -7.18
CA PRO A 3 9.33 -0.24 -7.96
C PRO A 3 9.24 -0.51 -9.47
N TYR A 4 9.87 -1.57 -9.97
CA TYR A 4 9.97 -1.80 -11.41
C TYR A 4 8.85 -2.66 -12.00
N MET A 5 8.18 -3.49 -11.20
CA MET A 5 7.10 -4.34 -11.70
C MET A 5 5.95 -3.53 -12.26
N GLN A 6 5.56 -2.46 -11.57
CA GLN A 6 4.54 -1.55 -12.06
C GLN A 6 5.00 -0.71 -13.26
N ALA A 7 6.26 -0.25 -13.25
CA ALA A 7 6.82 0.55 -14.34
C ALA A 7 7.07 -0.25 -15.62
N ARG A 8 7.25 -1.58 -15.50
CA ARG A 8 7.57 -2.48 -16.63
C ARG A 8 6.76 -3.79 -16.55
N PRO A 9 5.42 -3.73 -16.68
CA PRO A 9 4.54 -4.87 -16.42
C PRO A 9 4.83 -6.08 -17.31
N ASP A 10 5.23 -5.88 -18.57
CA ASP A 10 5.56 -6.99 -19.47
C ASP A 10 6.78 -7.78 -19.00
N LYS A 11 7.83 -7.07 -18.54
CA LYS A 11 9.00 -7.71 -17.95
C LYS A 11 8.67 -8.38 -16.63
N ALA A 12 7.82 -7.74 -15.82
CA ALA A 12 7.33 -8.29 -14.56
C ALA A 12 6.60 -9.63 -14.78
N ARG A 13 5.71 -9.71 -15.78
CA ARG A 13 5.03 -10.96 -16.16
C ARG A 13 6.00 -12.00 -16.69
N LYS A 14 6.98 -11.60 -17.49
CA LYS A 14 7.92 -12.51 -18.12
C LYS A 14 8.86 -13.19 -17.13
N TYR A 15 9.40 -12.47 -16.13
CA TYR A 15 10.38 -13.01 -15.19
C TYR A 15 10.33 -12.42 -13.78
N GLY A 16 9.72 -11.24 -13.57
CA GLY A 16 9.74 -10.55 -12.27
C GLY A 16 9.06 -11.34 -11.17
N GLN A 17 7.87 -11.90 -11.43
CA GLN A 17 7.18 -12.74 -10.45
C GLN A 17 7.98 -14.00 -10.11
N LYS A 18 8.60 -14.64 -11.11
CA LYS A 18 9.47 -15.81 -10.87
C LYS A 18 10.69 -15.45 -10.02
N ALA A 19 11.30 -14.31 -10.29
CA ALA A 19 12.43 -13.81 -9.51
C ALA A 19 12.05 -13.49 -8.06
N LEU A 20 10.89 -12.81 -7.86
CA LEU A 20 10.35 -12.55 -6.52
C LEU A 20 10.08 -13.84 -5.76
N ASN A 21 9.42 -14.81 -6.39
CA ASN A 21 9.11 -16.08 -5.76
C ASN A 21 10.39 -16.84 -5.36
N ALA A 22 11.42 -16.83 -6.22
CA ALA A 22 12.71 -17.42 -5.92
C ALA A 22 13.44 -16.69 -4.77
N ALA A 23 13.31 -15.36 -4.69
CA ALA A 23 13.90 -14.59 -3.60
C ALA A 23 13.21 -14.84 -2.25
N LEU A 24 11.96 -15.28 -2.26
CA LEU A 24 11.17 -15.62 -1.06
C LEU A 24 11.31 -17.10 -0.67
N ASP A 25 11.89 -17.93 -1.52
CA ASP A 25 12.05 -19.35 -1.26
C ASP A 25 12.96 -19.58 -0.05
N GLY A 26 12.53 -20.43 0.88
CA GLY A 26 13.23 -20.72 2.12
C GLY A 26 13.21 -19.60 3.18
N VAL A 27 12.60 -18.44 2.89
CA VAL A 27 12.44 -17.36 3.90
C VAL A 27 11.45 -17.81 4.97
N LYS A 28 11.91 -17.79 6.23
CA LYS A 28 11.06 -18.09 7.39
C LYS A 28 10.42 -16.81 7.93
N GLY A 29 9.13 -16.87 8.24
CA GLY A 29 8.35 -15.75 8.76
C GLY A 29 7.42 -15.14 7.72
N THR A 30 6.67 -14.12 8.11
CA THR A 30 5.71 -13.43 7.24
C THR A 30 6.45 -12.58 6.23
N THR A 31 6.15 -12.80 4.95
CA THR A 31 6.75 -12.06 3.84
C THR A 31 5.82 -10.96 3.34
N ALA A 32 6.39 -9.82 2.98
CA ALA A 32 5.67 -8.69 2.41
C ALA A 32 6.36 -8.18 1.13
N VAL A 33 5.58 -7.76 0.15
CA VAL A 33 6.06 -7.00 -1.00
C VAL A 33 5.41 -5.62 -1.01
N HIS A 34 6.22 -4.58 -1.17
CA HIS A 34 5.73 -3.23 -1.46
C HIS A 34 5.81 -2.97 -2.96
N VAL A 35 4.66 -2.67 -3.57
CA VAL A 35 4.57 -2.33 -4.99
C VAL A 35 4.56 -0.82 -5.12
N CYS A 36 5.72 -0.25 -5.33
CA CYS A 36 5.96 1.17 -5.34
C CYS A 36 5.71 1.81 -6.71
N PHE A 37 5.18 3.02 -6.74
CA PHE A 37 5.17 3.88 -7.92
C PHE A 37 6.42 4.77 -8.02
N GLY A 38 7.35 4.64 -7.09
CA GLY A 38 8.49 5.51 -6.89
C GLY A 38 8.19 6.69 -5.97
N TYR A 39 9.24 7.31 -5.44
CA TYR A 39 9.08 8.45 -4.52
C TYR A 39 8.44 9.65 -5.22
N ALA A 40 7.42 10.23 -4.61
CA ALA A 40 6.71 11.40 -5.11
C ALA A 40 7.60 12.62 -5.34
N ALA A 41 8.64 12.77 -4.54
CA ALA A 41 9.64 13.83 -4.70
C ALA A 41 10.46 13.72 -6.01
N ILE A 42 10.47 12.56 -6.65
CA ILE A 42 11.27 12.26 -7.83
C ILE A 42 10.39 11.90 -9.03
N ILE A 43 9.35 11.09 -8.80
CA ILE A 43 8.45 10.58 -9.84
C ILE A 43 7.14 11.35 -9.80
N HIS A 44 6.94 12.24 -10.76
CA HIS A 44 5.76 13.10 -10.85
C HIS A 44 4.64 12.52 -11.73
N VAL A 45 4.97 11.65 -12.68
CA VAL A 45 3.98 10.96 -13.53
C VAL A 45 3.66 9.62 -12.88
N ARG A 46 2.40 9.44 -12.49
CA ARG A 46 1.95 8.22 -11.85
C ARG A 46 0.98 7.46 -12.75
N PRO A 47 1.05 6.12 -12.77
CA PRO A 47 0.05 5.33 -13.46
C PRO A 47 -1.31 5.46 -12.76
N GLU A 48 -2.39 5.35 -13.53
CA GLU A 48 -3.78 5.44 -13.05
C GLU A 48 -4.19 4.24 -12.16
N GLY A 49 -3.30 3.27 -11.94
CA GLY A 49 -3.56 2.09 -11.11
C GLY A 49 -2.52 1.01 -11.27
N TYR A 50 -2.76 -0.11 -10.63
CA TYR A 50 -1.88 -1.26 -10.64
C TYR A 50 -2.22 -2.22 -11.77
N SER A 51 -1.41 -2.25 -12.82
CA SER A 51 -1.58 -3.19 -13.94
C SER A 51 -1.08 -4.60 -13.64
N PHE A 52 -0.31 -4.77 -12.54
CA PHE A 52 0.36 -6.02 -12.18
C PHE A 52 -0.11 -6.62 -10.85
N LEU A 53 -1.05 -5.99 -10.14
CA LEU A 53 -1.46 -6.41 -8.80
C LEU A 53 -2.07 -7.83 -8.75
N PRO A 54 -2.93 -8.24 -9.70
CA PRO A 54 -3.57 -9.56 -9.66
C PRO A 54 -2.60 -10.74 -9.68
N GLU A 55 -1.42 -10.58 -10.26
CA GLU A 55 -0.41 -11.63 -10.35
C GLU A 55 0.13 -12.06 -8.97
N PHE A 56 0.08 -11.17 -7.98
CA PHE A 56 0.46 -11.49 -6.61
C PHE A 56 -0.52 -12.45 -5.90
N ALA A 57 -1.74 -12.65 -6.41
CA ALA A 57 -2.67 -13.62 -5.84
C ALA A 57 -2.04 -15.02 -5.76
N ASN A 58 -1.28 -15.41 -6.78
CA ASN A 58 -0.63 -16.71 -6.91
C ASN A 58 0.83 -16.72 -6.42
N SER A 59 1.34 -15.62 -5.87
CA SER A 59 2.68 -15.55 -5.29
C SER A 59 2.67 -16.11 -3.86
N PRO A 60 3.80 -16.69 -3.36
CA PRO A 60 3.93 -17.09 -1.95
C PRO A 60 3.97 -15.91 -0.98
N VAL A 61 4.09 -14.68 -1.47
CA VAL A 61 4.06 -13.49 -0.61
C VAL A 61 2.74 -13.44 0.17
N GLN A 62 2.82 -13.14 1.47
CA GLN A 62 1.66 -13.15 2.36
C GLN A 62 1.00 -11.78 2.49
N GLN A 63 1.78 -10.72 2.39
CA GLN A 63 1.31 -9.34 2.52
C GLN A 63 1.69 -8.52 1.28
N VAL A 64 0.75 -7.73 0.79
CA VAL A 64 0.98 -6.84 -0.36
C VAL A 64 0.74 -5.40 0.07
N SER A 65 1.77 -4.57 -0.04
CA SER A 65 1.70 -3.14 0.28
C SER A 65 1.42 -2.34 -0.99
N VAL A 66 0.41 -1.49 -0.91
CA VAL A 66 -0.10 -0.69 -2.03
C VAL A 66 -0.29 0.77 -1.66
N GLU A 67 0.00 1.67 -2.59
CA GLU A 67 -0.24 3.11 -2.46
C GLU A 67 -1.68 3.42 -2.87
N THR A 68 -2.51 3.93 -1.97
CA THR A 68 -3.91 4.27 -2.27
C THR A 68 -4.28 5.72 -2.00
N ALA A 69 -3.48 6.45 -1.25
CA ALA A 69 -3.74 7.85 -0.93
C ALA A 69 -3.34 8.76 -2.09
N GLN A 70 -2.11 8.69 -2.51
CA GLN A 70 -1.50 9.53 -3.53
C GLN A 70 -1.99 9.18 -4.95
N SER A 71 -2.20 7.89 -5.21
CA SER A 71 -2.70 7.41 -6.51
C SER A 71 -4.21 7.57 -6.68
N GLY A 72 -4.95 7.81 -5.59
CA GLY A 72 -6.41 7.79 -5.62
C GLY A 72 -7.01 6.44 -6.04
N LEU A 73 -6.26 5.35 -5.87
CA LEU A 73 -6.59 4.01 -6.34
C LEU A 73 -8.03 3.61 -5.99
N ASP A 74 -8.75 3.07 -6.96
CA ASP A 74 -10.00 2.36 -6.70
C ASP A 74 -9.70 1.07 -5.93
N CYS A 75 -10.15 1.02 -4.67
CA CYS A 75 -9.90 -0.11 -3.80
C CYS A 75 -10.58 -1.43 -4.25
N ALA A 76 -11.49 -1.40 -5.22
CA ALA A 76 -12.07 -2.61 -5.81
C ALA A 76 -11.00 -3.55 -6.41
N VAL A 77 -9.85 -3.02 -6.84
CA VAL A 77 -8.72 -3.83 -7.33
C VAL A 77 -8.18 -4.79 -6.26
N LEU A 78 -8.36 -4.49 -4.98
CA LEU A 78 -7.89 -5.30 -3.85
C LEU A 78 -8.63 -6.64 -3.73
N GLU A 79 -9.83 -6.76 -4.30
CA GLU A 79 -10.58 -8.03 -4.39
C GLU A 79 -9.83 -9.09 -5.18
N LYS A 80 -8.91 -8.67 -6.07
CA LYS A 80 -8.05 -9.53 -6.87
C LYS A 80 -6.91 -10.18 -6.06
N LEU A 81 -6.81 -9.87 -4.77
CA LEU A 81 -5.81 -10.40 -3.83
C LEU A 81 -6.45 -11.27 -2.73
N PRO A 82 -7.19 -12.34 -3.08
CA PRO A 82 -7.86 -13.17 -2.10
C PRO A 82 -6.84 -13.79 -1.13
N GLY A 83 -7.16 -13.77 0.17
CA GLY A 83 -6.31 -14.35 1.21
C GLY A 83 -5.06 -13.55 1.59
N LYS A 84 -4.69 -12.52 0.85
CA LYS A 84 -3.53 -11.66 1.21
C LYS A 84 -3.90 -10.66 2.29
N THR A 85 -2.94 -10.34 3.15
CA THR A 85 -3.02 -9.13 3.99
C THR A 85 -2.64 -7.93 3.14
N ILE A 86 -3.43 -6.88 3.21
CA ILE A 86 -3.20 -5.63 2.48
C ILE A 86 -2.57 -4.62 3.43
N ILE A 87 -1.35 -4.20 3.14
CA ILE A 87 -0.71 -3.06 3.77
C ILE A 87 -1.16 -1.84 2.97
N LEU A 88 -2.20 -1.18 3.50
CA LEU A 88 -2.92 -0.11 2.83
C LEU A 88 -2.23 1.23 3.07
N GLY A 89 -1.69 1.83 2.02
CA GLY A 89 -1.15 3.19 2.06
C GLY A 89 -2.27 4.21 2.21
N VAL A 90 -2.20 5.04 3.25
CA VAL A 90 -3.23 6.04 3.58
C VAL A 90 -2.68 7.44 3.80
N LEU A 91 -1.37 7.65 3.64
CA LEU A 91 -0.73 8.96 3.71
C LEU A 91 -0.19 9.35 2.33
N ASP A 92 -0.59 10.51 1.86
CA ASP A 92 -0.08 11.12 0.63
C ASP A 92 1.29 11.76 0.89
N LEU A 93 2.31 11.31 0.17
CA LEU A 93 3.68 11.79 0.32
C LEU A 93 4.04 12.85 -0.73
N SER A 94 3.15 13.18 -1.64
CA SER A 94 3.30 14.28 -2.60
C SER A 94 2.91 15.64 -2.03
N ASP A 95 2.15 15.65 -0.92
CA ASP A 95 1.69 16.84 -0.23
C ASP A 95 2.34 16.96 1.16
N MET A 96 2.88 18.13 1.47
CA MET A 96 3.47 18.45 2.78
C MET A 96 2.41 18.70 3.86
N THR A 97 1.14 18.87 3.48
CA THR A 97 0.04 19.03 4.42
C THR A 97 -0.13 17.77 5.25
N VAL A 98 -0.17 17.93 6.57
CA VAL A 98 -0.48 16.83 7.48
C VAL A 98 -1.98 16.52 7.36
N GLU A 99 -2.32 15.28 7.04
CA GLU A 99 -3.70 14.83 6.98
C GLU A 99 -4.42 14.97 8.33
N THR A 100 -5.71 15.18 8.29
CA THR A 100 -6.53 15.03 9.50
C THR A 100 -6.79 13.54 9.79
N PRO A 101 -7.03 13.14 11.06
CA PRO A 101 -7.43 11.77 11.39
C PRO A 101 -8.66 11.32 10.59
N GLU A 102 -9.61 12.20 10.33
CA GLU A 102 -10.81 11.89 9.57
C GLU A 102 -10.52 11.63 8.09
N THR A 103 -9.59 12.38 7.49
CA THR A 103 -9.12 12.11 6.12
C THR A 103 -8.55 10.70 6.02
N VAL A 104 -7.71 10.31 6.97
CA VAL A 104 -7.13 8.96 7.03
C VAL A 104 -8.22 7.90 7.24
N ALA A 105 -9.15 8.12 8.18
CA ALA A 105 -10.28 7.22 8.42
C ALA A 105 -11.12 7.02 7.15
N GLY A 106 -11.39 8.11 6.41
CA GLY A 106 -12.08 8.05 5.13
C GLY A 106 -11.36 7.18 4.09
N ARG A 107 -10.02 7.28 4.02
CA ARG A 107 -9.20 6.44 3.14
C ARG A 107 -9.25 4.96 3.54
N ILE A 108 -9.24 4.65 4.84
CA ILE A 108 -9.39 3.26 5.32
C ILE A 108 -10.78 2.72 4.98
N ARG A 109 -11.84 3.50 5.21
CA ARG A 109 -13.23 3.08 4.92
C ARG A 109 -13.44 2.70 3.44
N ARG A 110 -12.73 3.33 2.50
CA ARG A 110 -12.80 2.96 1.08
C ARG A 110 -12.37 1.51 0.81
N ALA A 111 -11.46 0.95 1.61
CA ALA A 111 -10.98 -0.42 1.43
C ALA A 111 -11.87 -1.47 2.10
N LEU A 112 -12.62 -1.11 3.15
CA LEU A 112 -13.42 -2.06 3.94
C LEU A 112 -14.47 -2.85 3.15
N PRO A 113 -15.15 -2.30 2.12
CA PRO A 113 -16.07 -3.08 1.28
C PRO A 113 -15.37 -4.20 0.49
N HIS A 114 -14.07 -4.08 0.24
CA HIS A 114 -13.30 -4.93 -0.67
C HIS A 114 -12.36 -5.91 0.07
N VAL A 115 -11.99 -5.57 1.32
CA VAL A 115 -11.04 -6.37 2.11
C VAL A 115 -11.54 -6.45 3.56
N PRO A 116 -11.69 -7.65 4.13
CA PRO A 116 -12.01 -7.81 5.55
C PRO A 116 -11.04 -7.03 6.44
N ALA A 117 -11.55 -6.35 7.47
CA ALA A 117 -10.79 -5.44 8.31
C ALA A 117 -9.58 -6.11 9.00
N GLU A 118 -9.66 -7.40 9.33
CA GLU A 118 -8.58 -8.18 9.91
C GLU A 118 -7.42 -8.46 8.96
N ARG A 119 -7.62 -8.23 7.66
CA ARG A 119 -6.58 -8.32 6.64
C ARG A 119 -6.05 -6.96 6.20
N ILE A 120 -6.41 -5.87 6.86
CA ILE A 120 -5.91 -4.53 6.57
C ILE A 120 -4.89 -4.11 7.62
N VAL A 121 -3.70 -3.74 7.16
CA VAL A 121 -2.66 -3.06 7.94
C VAL A 121 -2.50 -1.66 7.36
N VAL A 122 -2.57 -0.64 8.20
CA VAL A 122 -2.48 0.77 7.75
C VAL A 122 -1.02 1.21 7.71
N ALA A 123 -0.61 1.86 6.63
CA ALA A 123 0.75 2.35 6.42
C ALA A 123 0.77 3.68 5.63
N PRO A 124 1.89 4.39 5.57
CA PRO A 124 2.11 5.41 4.54
C PRO A 124 2.14 4.77 3.14
N ASP A 125 1.86 5.56 2.10
CA ASP A 125 1.93 5.07 0.71
C ASP A 125 3.31 4.52 0.37
N CYS A 126 4.37 5.19 0.82
CA CYS A 126 5.76 4.77 0.64
C CYS A 126 6.62 5.28 1.81
N GLY A 127 7.95 5.20 1.68
CA GLY A 127 8.89 5.70 2.69
C GLY A 127 8.84 7.23 2.88
N LEU A 128 8.84 7.68 4.11
CA LEU A 128 8.70 9.10 4.49
C LEU A 128 10.01 9.92 4.38
N LYS A 129 11.08 9.35 3.84
CA LYS A 129 12.45 9.89 3.96
C LYS A 129 12.65 11.26 3.30
N TYR A 130 11.80 11.67 2.37
CA TYR A 130 11.89 12.98 1.70
C TYR A 130 11.01 14.06 2.34
N LEU A 131 10.23 13.72 3.35
CA LEU A 131 9.46 14.69 4.11
C LEU A 131 10.29 15.31 5.24
N PRO A 132 10.10 16.58 5.56
CA PRO A 132 10.60 17.15 6.81
C PRO A 132 10.13 16.33 8.00
N ARG A 133 10.99 16.21 9.03
CA ARG A 133 10.72 15.36 10.21
C ARG A 133 9.37 15.67 10.88
N GLU A 134 9.07 16.95 11.04
CA GLU A 134 7.83 17.41 11.69
C GLU A 134 6.59 17.01 10.88
N VAL A 135 6.67 17.15 9.56
CA VAL A 135 5.60 16.74 8.65
C VAL A 135 5.42 15.23 8.69
N ALA A 136 6.50 14.47 8.57
CA ALA A 136 6.48 13.01 8.63
C ALA A 136 5.86 12.51 9.95
N PHE A 137 6.29 13.10 11.07
CA PHE A 137 5.78 12.75 12.40
C PHE A 137 4.29 13.10 12.54
N GLY A 138 3.89 14.31 12.11
CA GLY A 138 2.49 14.72 12.11
C GLY A 138 1.59 13.78 11.31
N LYS A 139 2.03 13.39 10.11
CA LYS A 139 1.30 12.43 9.26
C LYS A 139 1.14 11.07 9.94
N ILE A 140 2.20 10.55 10.60
CA ILE A 140 2.12 9.29 11.35
C ILE A 140 1.14 9.41 12.52
N CYS A 141 1.14 10.52 13.26
CA CYS A 141 0.16 10.77 14.32
C CYS A 141 -1.28 10.74 13.77
N ALA A 142 -1.53 11.45 12.67
CA ALA A 142 -2.84 11.46 12.01
C ALA A 142 -3.26 10.05 11.55
N MET A 143 -2.31 9.24 11.06
CA MET A 143 -2.56 7.86 10.66
C MET A 143 -3.00 6.99 11.84
N VAL A 144 -2.33 7.11 12.97
CA VAL A 144 -2.67 6.35 14.18
C VAL A 144 -4.07 6.75 14.69
N GLU A 145 -4.36 8.05 14.75
CA GLU A 145 -5.67 8.52 15.22
C GLU A 145 -6.79 8.16 14.23
N GLY A 146 -6.56 8.25 12.92
CA GLY A 146 -7.52 7.79 11.91
C GLY A 146 -7.81 6.30 11.99
N ALA A 147 -6.79 5.48 12.24
CA ALA A 147 -6.99 4.05 12.46
C ALA A 147 -7.80 3.75 13.75
N LYS A 148 -7.62 4.54 14.82
CA LYS A 148 -8.42 4.43 16.04
C LYS A 148 -9.90 4.73 15.79
N ILE A 149 -10.21 5.75 14.98
CA ILE A 149 -11.59 6.08 14.60
C ILE A 149 -12.25 4.85 13.97
N VAL A 150 -11.63 4.27 12.95
CA VAL A 150 -12.18 3.11 12.24
C VAL A 150 -12.28 1.88 13.13
N ARG A 151 -11.29 1.61 13.99
CA ARG A 151 -11.38 0.50 14.95
C ARG A 151 -12.57 0.64 15.89
N LYS A 152 -12.81 1.85 16.40
CA LYS A 152 -13.97 2.14 17.26
C LYS A 152 -15.30 1.91 16.52
N GLU A 153 -15.41 2.29 15.26
CA GLU A 153 -16.60 2.04 14.42
C GLU A 153 -16.85 0.54 14.21
N LEU A 154 -15.78 -0.25 14.14
CA LEU A 154 -15.84 -1.70 13.99
C LEU A 154 -16.01 -2.45 15.33
N GLY A 155 -16.16 -1.73 16.44
CA GLY A 155 -16.31 -2.34 17.78
C GLY A 155 -15.01 -2.98 18.31
N ARG A 156 -13.85 -2.48 17.90
CA ARG A 156 -12.51 -3.00 18.26
C ARG A 156 -11.68 -1.99 19.04
#